data_4005eb0c03d0d12783cfafe6588184bf
#
_entry.id   4005eb0c03d0d12783cfafe6588184bf
#
_cell.length_a   1.000
_cell.length_b   1.000
_cell.length_c   1.000
_cell.angle_alpha   90.00
_cell.angle_beta   90.00
_cell.angle_gamma   90.00
#
_symmetry.space_group_name_H-M   'P 1'
#
loop_
_entity.id
_entity.type
_entity.pdbx_description
1 polymer ?
#
loop_
_entity_poly.entity_id
_entity_poly.type
_entity_poly.pdbx_seq_one_letter_code
_entity_poly.pdbx_strand_id
1 'polypeptide(L)'
;SSFAIEAMKDFRESFKTYPEEVSILEGSKDLRQKSRELRSYYDGPFGEEFLNRNGRKSEKINDIFNQLTPQAIRFQHSFIWDNPNPLGSKHLLNRPNQADQSDYARAHETYHPYFSSFLERFGYYDIFLVDPETGEIVYSVFKELDYATSLLDGPYADTNFGEAFRAVQGIRNSERVK
;
A
#
# COMPACT_ATOMS: atom_id res chain seq x y z
N SER A 1 9.05 -4.38 -19.77
CA SER A 1 8.23 -5.38 -20.47
C SER A 1 6.78 -4.90 -20.52
N SER A 2 5.99 -5.32 -21.51
CA SER A 2 4.56 -4.98 -21.61
C SER A 2 3.79 -5.35 -20.34
N PHE A 3 4.10 -6.48 -19.73
CA PHE A 3 3.50 -6.96 -18.49
C PHE A 3 3.57 -5.93 -17.33
N ALA A 4 4.72 -5.34 -17.09
CA ALA A 4 4.87 -4.35 -16.00
C ALA A 4 4.08 -3.06 -16.30
N ILE A 5 3.97 -2.68 -17.55
CA ILE A 5 3.18 -1.51 -18.00
C ILE A 5 1.68 -1.78 -17.82
N GLU A 6 1.20 -2.96 -18.22
CA GLU A 6 -0.18 -3.38 -18.02
C GLU A 6 -0.54 -3.47 -16.54
N ALA A 7 0.30 -4.12 -15.73
CA ALA A 7 0.10 -4.19 -14.29
C ALA A 7 0.03 -2.79 -13.65
N MET A 8 0.95 -1.89 -14.03
CA MET A 8 0.94 -0.51 -13.53
C MET A 8 -0.35 0.23 -13.90
N LYS A 9 -0.83 0.05 -15.13
CA LYS A 9 -2.07 0.66 -15.60
C LYS A 9 -3.27 0.13 -14.80
N ASP A 10 -3.41 -1.18 -14.68
CA ASP A 10 -4.54 -1.81 -14.00
C ASP A 10 -4.56 -1.47 -12.52
N PHE A 11 -3.41 -1.50 -11.84
CA PHE A 11 -3.33 -1.07 -10.44
C PHE A 11 -3.65 0.41 -10.27
N ARG A 12 -3.14 1.29 -11.13
CA ARG A 12 -3.39 2.72 -11.07
C ARG A 12 -4.87 3.06 -11.27
N GLU A 13 -5.52 2.44 -12.25
CA GLU A 13 -6.93 2.66 -12.55
C GLU A 13 -7.82 2.11 -11.43
N SER A 14 -7.61 0.85 -11.05
CA SER A 14 -8.41 0.19 -10.01
C SER A 14 -8.16 0.76 -8.59
N PHE A 15 -6.99 1.30 -8.31
CA PHE A 15 -6.72 2.00 -7.06
C PHE A 15 -7.63 3.23 -6.88
N LYS A 16 -7.93 3.96 -7.95
CA LYS A 16 -8.81 5.13 -7.92
C LYS A 16 -10.27 4.78 -7.68
N THR A 17 -10.75 3.68 -8.25
CA THR A 17 -12.14 3.25 -8.14
C THR A 17 -12.45 2.43 -6.88
N TYR A 18 -11.44 1.82 -6.27
CA TYR A 18 -11.58 0.92 -5.12
C TYR A 18 -12.42 1.48 -3.97
N PRO A 19 -12.27 2.74 -3.52
CA PRO A 19 -13.07 3.27 -2.42
C PRO A 19 -14.57 3.33 -2.73
N GLU A 20 -14.94 3.59 -3.99
CA GLU A 20 -16.33 3.64 -4.43
C GLU A 20 -16.93 2.23 -4.53
N GLU A 21 -16.22 1.29 -5.15
CA GLU A 21 -16.62 -0.10 -5.29
C GLU A 21 -16.87 -0.76 -3.94
N VAL A 22 -15.96 -0.58 -2.99
CA VAL A 22 -16.08 -1.13 -1.63
C VAL A 22 -17.19 -0.44 -0.84
N SER A 23 -17.39 0.87 -0.99
CA SER A 23 -18.42 1.63 -0.29
C SER A 23 -19.83 1.22 -0.70
N ILE A 24 -20.05 0.82 -1.94
CA ILE A 24 -21.32 0.28 -2.43
C ILE A 24 -21.68 -1.02 -1.72
N LEU A 25 -20.68 -1.86 -1.44
CA LEU A 25 -20.87 -3.17 -0.79
C LEU A 25 -21.10 -3.07 0.72
N GLU A 26 -20.50 -2.09 1.41
CA GLU A 26 -20.35 -2.09 2.87
C GLU A 26 -21.14 -0.99 3.62
N GLY A 27 -21.60 0.07 2.94
CA GLY A 27 -22.36 1.19 3.54
C GLY A 27 -21.52 2.17 4.39
N SER A 28 -22.11 3.30 4.77
CA SER A 28 -21.39 4.47 5.34
C SER A 28 -20.86 4.33 6.78
N LYS A 29 -21.21 3.28 7.53
CA LYS A 29 -20.68 3.05 8.89
C LYS A 29 -19.25 2.52 8.90
N ASP A 30 -18.79 2.09 7.77
CA ASP A 30 -17.61 1.25 7.58
C ASP A 30 -16.27 1.97 7.83
N LEU A 31 -16.05 3.17 7.31
CA LEU A 31 -14.74 3.82 7.41
C LEU A 31 -14.27 4.06 8.86
N ARG A 32 -15.19 4.43 9.76
CA ARG A 32 -14.86 4.64 11.19
C ARG A 32 -14.51 3.32 11.88
N GLN A 33 -15.18 2.24 11.50
CA GLN A 33 -14.88 0.92 12.03
C GLN A 33 -13.51 0.46 11.51
N LYS A 34 -13.29 0.53 10.19
CA LYS A 34 -12.00 0.18 9.58
C LYS A 34 -10.83 0.98 10.16
N SER A 35 -11.04 2.27 10.41
CA SER A 35 -10.04 3.12 11.04
C SER A 35 -9.69 2.65 12.47
N ARG A 36 -10.68 2.26 13.28
CA ARG A 36 -10.43 1.73 14.63
C ARG A 36 -9.72 0.38 14.62
N GLU A 37 -10.13 -0.50 13.72
CA GLU A 37 -9.55 -1.83 13.56
C GLU A 37 -8.10 -1.73 13.06
N LEU A 38 -7.85 -0.92 12.04
CA LEU A 38 -6.50 -0.66 11.55
C LEU A 38 -5.63 0.01 12.64
N ARG A 39 -6.20 0.94 13.43
CA ARG A 39 -5.49 1.55 14.55
C ARG A 39 -5.03 0.50 15.57
N SER A 40 -5.88 -0.49 15.87
CA SER A 40 -5.50 -1.58 16.78
C SER A 40 -4.29 -2.39 16.27
N TYR A 41 -4.12 -2.50 14.95
CA TYR A 41 -2.94 -3.14 14.36
C TYR A 41 -1.68 -2.28 14.52
N TYR A 42 -1.79 -0.96 14.32
CA TYR A 42 -0.69 -0.02 14.51
C TYR A 42 -0.18 0.01 15.96
N ASP A 43 -1.12 0.03 16.92
CA ASP A 43 -0.80 0.08 18.35
C ASP A 43 -0.38 -1.29 18.90
N GLY A 44 -0.94 -2.38 18.40
CA GLY A 44 -0.68 -3.77 18.82
C GLY A 44 0.43 -4.44 17.99
N PRO A 45 0.10 -5.32 17.06
CA PRO A 45 1.10 -6.20 16.42
C PRO A 45 2.30 -5.46 15.83
N PHE A 46 2.07 -4.33 15.15
CA PHE A 46 3.17 -3.55 14.57
C PHE A 46 3.93 -2.76 15.63
N GLY A 47 3.23 -2.09 16.54
CA GLY A 47 3.84 -1.30 17.60
C GLY A 47 4.66 -2.15 18.58
N GLU A 48 4.19 -3.36 18.90
CA GLU A 48 4.91 -4.34 19.73
C GLU A 48 6.18 -4.84 19.05
N GLU A 49 6.11 -5.20 17.76
CA GLU A 49 7.28 -5.63 17.00
C GLU A 49 8.29 -4.50 16.84
N PHE A 50 7.82 -3.27 16.60
CA PHE A 50 8.69 -2.10 16.57
C PHE A 50 9.39 -1.86 17.91
N LEU A 51 8.65 -1.97 19.02
CA LEU A 51 9.22 -1.87 20.38
C LEU A 51 10.27 -2.95 20.63
N ASN A 52 9.97 -4.21 20.27
CA ASN A 52 10.88 -5.34 20.44
C ASN A 52 12.20 -5.15 19.68
N ARG A 53 12.13 -4.64 18.43
CA ARG A 53 13.32 -4.41 17.60
C ARG A 53 14.13 -3.19 18.01
N ASN A 54 13.48 -2.13 18.50
CA ASN A 54 14.11 -0.82 18.70
C ASN A 54 14.27 -0.45 20.19
N GLY A 55 13.72 -1.25 21.12
CA GLY A 55 13.80 -1.02 22.57
C GLY A 55 12.98 0.19 23.06
N ARG A 56 12.19 0.83 22.20
CA ARG A 56 11.33 1.98 22.53
C ARG A 56 10.12 2.07 21.63
N LYS A 57 9.01 2.62 22.13
CA LYS A 57 7.86 2.99 21.31
C LYS A 57 8.22 4.14 20.38
N SER A 58 7.64 4.15 19.19
CA SER A 58 7.82 5.23 18.23
C SER A 58 6.61 6.17 18.25
N GLU A 59 6.83 7.43 18.58
CA GLU A 59 5.81 8.48 18.40
C GLU A 59 5.44 8.65 16.93
N LYS A 60 6.36 8.37 16.03
CA LYS A 60 6.13 8.43 14.57
C LYS A 60 5.03 7.50 14.08
N ILE A 61 4.77 6.38 14.76
CA ILE A 61 3.67 5.47 14.40
C ILE A 61 2.32 6.20 14.48
N ASN A 62 2.10 7.01 15.50
CA ASN A 62 0.91 7.83 15.66
C ASN A 62 0.81 8.89 14.56
N ASP A 63 1.92 9.54 14.25
CA ASP A 63 1.99 10.58 13.22
C ASP A 63 1.70 10.00 11.84
N ILE A 64 2.23 8.81 11.54
CA ILE A 64 1.94 8.08 10.31
C ILE A 64 0.43 7.79 10.19
N PHE A 65 -0.15 7.18 11.24
CA PHE A 65 -1.57 6.83 11.22
C PHE A 65 -2.47 8.05 11.02
N ASN A 66 -2.18 9.16 11.73
CA ASN A 66 -2.98 10.39 11.67
C ASN A 66 -2.94 11.08 10.30
N GLN A 67 -1.96 10.76 9.45
CA GLN A 67 -1.83 11.29 8.09
C GLN A 67 -2.46 10.36 7.03
N LEU A 68 -3.01 9.20 7.42
CA LEU A 68 -3.66 8.30 6.46
C LEU A 68 -4.93 8.92 5.88
N THR A 69 -5.04 8.88 4.57
CA THR A 69 -6.26 9.24 3.85
C THR A 69 -7.34 8.18 4.07
N PRO A 70 -8.64 8.50 3.87
CA PRO A 70 -9.71 7.51 3.86
C PRO A 70 -9.44 6.33 2.91
N GLN A 71 -8.83 6.60 1.78
CA GLN A 71 -8.42 5.58 0.80
C GLN A 71 -7.33 4.67 1.36
N ALA A 72 -6.26 5.24 1.93
CA ALA A 72 -5.19 4.47 2.56
C ALA A 72 -5.73 3.58 3.70
N ILE A 73 -6.65 4.10 4.53
CA ILE A 73 -7.30 3.32 5.59
C ILE A 73 -8.03 2.09 5.01
N ARG A 74 -8.79 2.25 3.91
CA ARG A 74 -9.51 1.14 3.27
C ARG A 74 -8.56 0.08 2.74
N PHE A 75 -7.52 0.49 2.01
CA PHE A 75 -6.53 -0.43 1.47
C PHE A 75 -5.73 -1.16 2.56
N GLN A 76 -5.22 -0.42 3.53
CA GLN A 76 -4.45 -1.03 4.61
C GLN A 76 -5.33 -1.91 5.50
N HIS A 77 -6.59 -1.54 5.72
CA HIS A 77 -7.53 -2.42 6.41
C HIS A 77 -7.66 -3.76 5.67
N SER A 78 -7.95 -3.75 4.37
CA SER A 78 -8.20 -4.96 3.58
C SER A 78 -6.96 -5.83 3.37
N PHE A 79 -5.79 -5.22 3.17
CA PHE A 79 -4.57 -5.95 2.79
C PHE A 79 -3.58 -6.15 3.95
N ILE A 80 -3.74 -5.43 5.07
CA ILE A 80 -2.87 -5.54 6.23
C ILE A 80 -3.64 -6.06 7.44
N TRP A 81 -4.70 -5.37 7.90
CA TRP A 81 -5.42 -5.74 9.11
C TRP A 81 -6.25 -7.02 8.91
N ASP A 82 -7.09 -7.08 7.87
CA ASP A 82 -7.95 -8.25 7.54
C ASP A 82 -7.17 -9.40 6.88
N ASN A 83 -5.89 -9.21 6.66
CA ASN A 83 -5.00 -10.22 6.12
C ASN A 83 -4.61 -11.22 7.23
N PRO A 84 -4.97 -12.52 7.11
CA PRO A 84 -4.76 -13.53 8.15
C PRO A 84 -3.28 -13.87 8.37
N ASN A 85 -2.41 -13.53 7.42
CA ASN A 85 -0.99 -13.81 7.54
C ASN A 85 -0.34 -12.90 8.60
N PRO A 86 0.66 -13.39 9.34
CA PRO A 86 1.32 -12.61 10.37
C PRO A 86 2.11 -11.41 9.81
N LEU A 87 2.51 -10.50 10.69
CA LEU A 87 3.44 -9.43 10.37
C LEU A 87 4.72 -9.99 9.71
N GLY A 88 5.19 -9.35 8.64
CA GLY A 88 6.32 -9.82 7.84
C GLY A 88 5.96 -10.89 6.80
N SER A 89 4.71 -11.38 6.80
CA SER A 89 4.23 -12.39 5.84
C SER A 89 2.95 -11.95 5.10
N LYS A 90 2.63 -10.66 5.10
CA LYS A 90 1.44 -10.11 4.45
C LYS A 90 1.43 -10.33 2.93
N HIS A 91 2.59 -10.47 2.33
CA HIS A 91 2.77 -10.81 0.90
C HIS A 91 2.22 -12.20 0.51
N LEU A 92 1.90 -13.07 1.46
CA LEU A 92 1.29 -14.36 1.15
C LEU A 92 -0.21 -14.24 0.80
N LEU A 93 -0.81 -13.07 0.97
CA LEU A 93 -2.19 -12.81 0.59
C LEU A 93 -2.30 -12.55 -0.90
N ASN A 94 -2.92 -13.46 -1.63
CA ASN A 94 -3.17 -13.28 -3.06
C ASN A 94 -4.42 -12.43 -3.32
N ARG A 95 -5.47 -12.61 -2.51
CA ARG A 95 -6.73 -11.88 -2.58
C ARG A 95 -7.21 -11.54 -1.16
N PRO A 96 -7.65 -10.29 -0.89
CA PRO A 96 -8.07 -9.92 0.46
C PRO A 96 -9.30 -10.74 0.88
N ASN A 97 -10.48 -10.27 0.72
CA ASN A 97 -11.70 -11.02 1.00
C ASN A 97 -12.19 -11.70 -0.28
N GLN A 98 -12.60 -13.00 -0.21
CA GLN A 98 -13.18 -13.70 -1.37
C GLN A 98 -14.47 -13.03 -1.88
N ALA A 99 -15.18 -12.30 -1.02
CA ALA A 99 -16.35 -11.51 -1.41
C ALA A 99 -15.97 -10.17 -2.11
N ASP A 100 -14.72 -9.73 -2.02
CA ASP A 100 -14.24 -8.53 -2.70
C ASP A 100 -14.15 -8.78 -4.21
N GLN A 101 -15.09 -8.18 -4.96
CA GLN A 101 -15.18 -8.27 -6.42
C GLN A 101 -14.66 -7.01 -7.11
N SER A 102 -13.94 -6.14 -6.40
CA SER A 102 -13.36 -4.93 -6.96
C SER A 102 -12.36 -5.22 -8.08
N ASP A 103 -12.19 -4.27 -8.97
CA ASP A 103 -11.17 -4.34 -10.02
C ASP A 103 -9.76 -4.45 -9.43
N TYR A 104 -9.54 -3.80 -8.27
CA TYR A 104 -8.26 -3.90 -7.58
C TYR A 104 -7.98 -5.31 -7.05
N ALA A 105 -8.96 -5.97 -6.44
CA ALA A 105 -8.80 -7.35 -5.96
C ALA A 105 -8.49 -8.31 -7.12
N ARG A 106 -9.13 -8.12 -8.29
CA ARG A 106 -8.85 -8.89 -9.50
C ARG A 106 -7.46 -8.63 -10.07
N ALA A 107 -7.04 -7.37 -10.14
CA ALA A 107 -5.68 -7.00 -10.56
C ALA A 107 -4.63 -7.61 -9.61
N HIS A 108 -4.86 -7.51 -8.29
CA HIS A 108 -3.97 -8.08 -7.30
C HIS A 108 -3.85 -9.60 -7.47
N GLU A 109 -4.95 -10.32 -7.59
CA GLU A 109 -4.95 -11.78 -7.80
C GLU A 109 -4.21 -12.18 -9.08
N THR A 110 -4.30 -11.35 -10.13
CA THR A 110 -3.65 -11.60 -11.42
C THR A 110 -2.14 -11.36 -11.37
N TYR A 111 -1.71 -10.23 -10.80
CA TYR A 111 -0.32 -9.78 -10.93
C TYR A 111 0.57 -10.13 -9.73
N HIS A 112 -0.01 -10.23 -8.53
CA HIS A 112 0.75 -10.43 -7.29
C HIS A 112 1.63 -11.69 -7.30
N PRO A 113 1.16 -12.87 -7.78
CA PRO A 113 2.00 -14.07 -7.83
C PRO A 113 3.28 -13.89 -8.66
N TYR A 114 3.21 -13.11 -9.74
CA TYR A 114 4.36 -12.84 -10.59
C TYR A 114 5.37 -11.90 -9.92
N PHE A 115 4.89 -10.83 -9.28
CA PHE A 115 5.76 -9.92 -8.55
C PHE A 115 6.40 -10.58 -7.34
N SER A 116 5.66 -11.40 -6.59
CA SER A 116 6.20 -12.18 -5.47
C SER A 116 7.29 -13.14 -5.92
N SER A 117 7.02 -13.92 -6.98
CA SER A 117 8.01 -14.84 -7.56
C SER A 117 9.25 -14.13 -8.09
N PHE A 118 9.07 -12.96 -8.71
CA PHE A 118 10.17 -12.15 -9.19
C PHE A 118 11.01 -11.60 -8.04
N LEU A 119 10.38 -11.09 -6.99
CA LEU A 119 11.04 -10.59 -5.79
C LEU A 119 11.90 -11.69 -5.13
N GLU A 120 11.32 -12.87 -4.91
CA GLU A 120 12.02 -14.01 -4.31
C GLU A 120 13.21 -14.46 -5.16
N ARG A 121 13.01 -14.57 -6.48
CA ARG A 121 14.05 -15.03 -7.41
C ARG A 121 15.27 -14.11 -7.44
N PHE A 122 15.07 -12.80 -7.33
CA PHE A 122 16.15 -11.81 -7.43
C PHE A 122 16.59 -11.25 -6.08
N GLY A 123 15.94 -11.65 -4.98
CA GLY A 123 16.31 -11.23 -3.63
C GLY A 123 16.09 -9.75 -3.36
N TYR A 124 15.07 -9.14 -3.98
CA TYR A 124 14.72 -7.75 -3.68
C TYR A 124 14.06 -7.64 -2.30
N TYR A 125 14.24 -6.48 -1.66
CA TYR A 125 13.58 -6.18 -0.38
C TYR A 125 12.08 -6.02 -0.54
N ASP A 126 11.62 -5.22 -1.52
CA ASP A 126 10.22 -5.09 -1.93
C ASP A 126 10.15 -4.64 -3.39
N ILE A 127 8.96 -4.67 -3.98
CA ILE A 127 8.63 -4.11 -5.29
C ILE A 127 7.44 -3.19 -5.12
N PHE A 128 7.62 -1.93 -5.50
CA PHE A 128 6.59 -0.90 -5.45
C PHE A 128 6.16 -0.48 -6.85
N LEU A 129 4.85 -0.29 -7.03
CA LEU A 129 4.29 0.48 -8.13
C LEU A 129 3.77 1.80 -7.57
N VAL A 130 4.29 2.90 -8.08
CA VAL A 130 3.96 4.25 -7.61
C VAL A 130 3.35 5.05 -8.75
N ASP A 131 2.19 5.66 -8.53
CA ASP A 131 1.59 6.56 -9.51
C ASP A 131 2.50 7.78 -9.70
N PRO A 132 3.02 8.00 -10.91
CA PRO A 132 3.96 9.09 -11.14
C PRO A 132 3.35 10.49 -11.06
N GLU A 133 2.03 10.62 -11.03
CA GLU A 133 1.32 11.91 -10.94
C GLU A 133 0.96 12.26 -9.50
N THR A 134 0.51 11.27 -8.72
CA THR A 134 0.03 11.48 -7.35
C THR A 134 1.04 11.05 -6.27
N GLY A 135 2.07 10.29 -6.66
CA GLY A 135 3.02 9.71 -5.72
C GLY A 135 2.43 8.57 -4.88
N GLU A 136 1.19 8.17 -5.12
CA GLU A 136 0.55 7.08 -4.37
C GLU A 136 1.20 5.74 -4.67
N ILE A 137 1.53 4.99 -3.62
CA ILE A 137 2.01 3.61 -3.70
C ILE A 137 0.79 2.74 -3.98
N VAL A 138 0.48 2.54 -5.26
CA VAL A 138 -0.71 1.80 -5.71
C VAL A 138 -0.57 0.28 -5.54
N TYR A 139 0.65 -0.22 -5.35
CA TYR A 139 0.94 -1.62 -5.06
C TYR A 139 2.30 -1.77 -4.38
N SER A 140 2.42 -2.71 -3.45
CA SER A 140 3.69 -3.27 -2.97
C SER A 140 3.55 -4.78 -2.78
N VAL A 141 4.65 -5.53 -2.76
CA VAL A 141 4.60 -6.97 -2.49
C VAL A 141 4.34 -7.21 -1.01
N PHE A 142 5.11 -6.60 -0.11
CA PHE A 142 5.04 -6.90 1.33
C PHE A 142 3.88 -6.24 2.08
N LYS A 143 3.26 -5.17 1.54
CA LYS A 143 2.15 -4.49 2.22
C LYS A 143 2.55 -3.98 3.62
N GLU A 144 3.62 -3.19 3.68
CA GLU A 144 4.03 -2.50 4.90
C GLU A 144 3.22 -1.19 5.11
N LEU A 145 3.52 -0.41 6.14
CA LEU A 145 2.72 0.76 6.52
C LEU A 145 2.77 1.93 5.51
N ASP A 146 3.71 1.91 4.58
CA ASP A 146 3.80 2.86 3.46
C ASP A 146 2.81 2.54 2.31
N TYR A 147 2.32 1.30 2.25
CA TYR A 147 1.35 0.88 1.25
C TYR A 147 0.10 1.76 1.24
N ALA A 148 -0.31 2.17 0.05
CA ALA A 148 -1.43 3.06 -0.21
C ALA A 148 -1.27 4.49 0.32
N THR A 149 -0.05 4.92 0.66
CA THR A 149 0.27 6.32 1.00
C THR A 149 0.93 7.04 -0.17
N SER A 150 0.97 8.37 -0.14
CA SER A 150 1.64 9.18 -1.16
C SER A 150 3.08 9.53 -0.74
N LEU A 151 4.00 9.41 -1.68
CA LEU A 151 5.40 9.82 -1.53
C LEU A 151 5.61 11.33 -1.83
N LEU A 152 4.55 12.06 -2.19
CA LEU A 152 4.61 13.51 -2.41
C LEU A 152 4.14 14.29 -1.19
N ASP A 153 3.04 13.87 -0.55
CA ASP A 153 2.38 14.61 0.53
C ASP A 153 1.90 13.73 1.70
N GLY A 154 2.20 12.43 1.67
CA GLY A 154 1.85 11.49 2.73
C GLY A 154 2.95 11.36 3.81
N PRO A 155 2.76 10.43 4.76
CA PRO A 155 3.64 10.27 5.93
C PRO A 155 5.08 9.87 5.59
N TYR A 156 5.35 9.42 4.37
CA TYR A 156 6.67 8.99 3.90
C TYR A 156 7.31 9.98 2.90
N ALA A 157 6.67 11.13 2.66
CA ALA A 157 7.16 12.14 1.72
C ALA A 157 8.57 12.66 2.07
N ASP A 158 8.85 12.87 3.35
CA ASP A 158 10.14 13.39 3.84
C ASP A 158 11.15 12.28 4.19
N THR A 159 10.95 11.09 3.66
CA THR A 159 11.89 9.97 3.79
C THR A 159 12.80 9.84 2.57
N ASN A 160 13.88 9.07 2.68
CA ASN A 160 14.74 8.72 1.54
C ASN A 160 13.94 8.11 0.38
N PHE A 161 12.83 7.43 0.66
CA PHE A 161 11.95 6.87 -0.37
C PHE A 161 11.22 7.98 -1.13
N GLY A 162 10.63 8.96 -0.42
CA GLY A 162 10.03 10.13 -1.04
C GLY A 162 11.03 10.96 -1.83
N GLU A 163 12.25 11.13 -1.33
CA GLU A 163 13.33 11.82 -2.05
C GLU A 163 13.72 11.09 -3.34
N ALA A 164 13.90 9.76 -3.28
CA ALA A 164 14.22 8.95 -4.45
C ALA A 164 13.10 9.03 -5.51
N PHE A 165 11.83 9.00 -5.09
CA PHE A 165 10.70 9.15 -6.00
C PHE A 165 10.71 10.51 -6.70
N ARG A 166 10.90 11.62 -5.96
CA ARG A 166 10.97 12.97 -6.53
C ARG A 166 12.14 13.13 -7.50
N ALA A 167 13.29 12.52 -7.22
CA ALA A 167 14.43 12.53 -8.13
C ALA A 167 14.10 11.89 -9.49
N VAL A 168 13.45 10.73 -9.48
CA VAL A 168 13.02 10.02 -10.70
C VAL A 168 11.95 10.84 -11.46
N GLN A 169 10.99 11.45 -10.74
CA GLN A 169 9.96 12.29 -11.32
C GLN A 169 10.58 13.53 -12.01
N GLY A 170 11.59 14.14 -11.41
CA GLY A 170 12.34 15.26 -11.99
C GLY A 170 13.03 14.92 -13.32
N ILE A 171 13.65 13.74 -13.41
CA ILE A 171 14.28 13.24 -14.65
C ILE A 171 13.23 13.07 -15.75
N ARG A 172 12.11 12.43 -15.45
CA ARG A 172 11.01 12.20 -16.40
C ARG A 172 10.44 13.50 -16.96
N ASN A 173 10.29 14.52 -16.12
CA ASN A 173 9.80 15.84 -16.54
C ASN A 173 10.80 16.55 -17.45
N SER A 174 12.10 16.45 -17.20
CA SER A 174 13.15 17.04 -18.02
C SER A 174 13.27 16.40 -19.43
N GLU A 175 12.93 15.11 -19.56
CA GLU A 175 12.92 14.40 -20.83
C GLU A 175 11.70 14.73 -21.71
N ARG A 176 10.58 15.13 -21.09
CA ARG A 176 9.35 15.54 -21.81
C ARG A 176 9.41 16.95 -22.41
N VAL A 177 10.35 17.78 -21.96
CA VAL A 177 10.53 19.17 -22.40
C VAL A 177 11.53 19.29 -23.55
N LYS A 178 12.16 18.21 -23.97
CA LYS A 178 13.03 18.11 -25.14
C LYS A 178 12.27 17.55 -26.33
#